data_d2c0e015e4326eb835689e2f4232da23
#
_entry.id   d2c0e015e4326eb835689e2f4232da23
#
_cell.length_a   1.000
_cell.length_b   1.000
_cell.length_c   1.000
_cell.angle_alpha   90.00
_cell.angle_beta   90.00
_cell.angle_gamma   90.00
#
_symmetry.space_group_name_H-M   'P 1'
#
loop_
_entity.id
_entity.type
_entity.pdbx_description
1 polymer ?
#
loop_
_entity_poly.entity_id
_entity_poly.type
_entity_poly.pdbx_seq_one_letter_code
_entity_poly.pdbx_strand_id
1 'polypeptide(L)' 'MSSVEEKIAQVIEKVRILKNEKGALEKRNMVLQEALRAKDQEIERLTAEKQAVRDQIEGLLKEVETLELK' A
#
# COMPACT_ATOMS: atom_id res chain seq x y z
N MET A 1 33.27 40.74 -0.87
CA MET A 1 32.52 40.12 -1.91
C MET A 1 32.45 38.59 -1.77
N SER A 2 33.49 37.99 -1.16
CA SER A 2 33.43 36.55 -0.92
C SER A 2 32.20 36.13 -0.11
N SER A 3 31.76 36.98 0.82
CA SER A 3 30.59 36.67 1.66
C SER A 3 29.29 36.52 0.86
N VAL A 4 29.06 37.31 -0.19
CA VAL A 4 27.89 37.23 -1.07
C VAL A 4 28.00 35.99 -1.93
N GLU A 5 29.17 35.76 -2.49
CA GLU A 5 29.46 34.60 -3.34
C GLU A 5 29.28 33.31 -2.55
N GLU A 6 29.77 33.27 -1.31
CA GLU A 6 29.60 32.13 -0.41
C GLU A 6 28.14 31.84 -0.10
N LYS A 7 27.36 32.88 0.15
CA LYS A 7 25.92 32.73 0.41
C LYS A 7 25.19 32.19 -0.80
N ILE A 8 25.53 32.67 -1.99
CA ILE A 8 24.93 32.19 -3.24
C ILE A 8 25.28 30.71 -3.42
N ALA A 9 26.53 30.35 -3.22
CA ALA A 9 26.97 28.97 -3.32
C ALA A 9 26.24 28.06 -2.35
N GLN A 10 26.04 28.53 -1.11
CA GLN A 10 25.30 27.78 -0.10
C GLN A 10 23.83 27.57 -0.50
N VAL A 11 23.19 28.59 -1.06
CA VAL A 11 21.81 28.50 -1.52
C VAL A 11 21.70 27.51 -2.67
N ILE A 12 22.62 27.58 -3.62
CA ILE A 12 22.64 26.64 -4.75
C ILE A 12 22.80 25.21 -4.26
N GLU A 13 23.69 24.99 -3.31
CA GLU A 13 23.93 23.66 -2.72
C GLU A 13 22.68 23.13 -2.00
N LYS A 14 22.02 24.01 -1.22
CA LYS A 14 20.78 23.64 -0.52
C LYS A 14 19.67 23.28 -1.50
N VAL A 15 19.53 24.04 -2.60
CA VAL A 15 18.53 23.75 -3.64
C VAL A 15 18.83 22.39 -4.28
N ARG A 16 20.09 22.10 -4.56
CA ARG A 16 20.49 20.82 -5.13
C ARG A 16 20.11 19.66 -4.21
N ILE A 17 20.41 19.80 -2.91
CA ILE A 17 20.08 18.80 -1.91
C ILE A 17 18.56 18.58 -1.82
N LEU A 18 17.82 19.70 -1.78
CA LEU A 18 16.36 19.62 -1.69
C LEU A 18 15.72 18.96 -2.94
N LYS A 19 16.25 19.25 -4.10
CA LYS A 19 15.80 18.58 -5.34
C LYS A 19 16.07 17.09 -5.30
N ASN A 20 17.23 16.69 -4.80
CA ASN A 20 17.59 15.28 -4.67
C ASN A 20 16.68 14.58 -3.65
N GLU A 21 16.43 15.23 -2.51
CA GLU A 21 15.53 14.70 -1.49
C GLU A 21 14.09 14.58 -2.01
N LYS A 22 13.64 15.57 -2.74
CA LYS A 22 12.31 15.55 -3.37
C LYS A 22 12.19 14.37 -4.32
N GLY A 23 13.20 14.18 -5.18
CA GLY A 23 13.21 13.06 -6.11
C GLY A 23 13.19 11.71 -5.42
N ALA A 24 13.97 11.57 -4.34
CA ALA A 24 14.00 10.35 -3.54
C ALA A 24 12.65 10.08 -2.88
N LEU A 25 12.02 11.12 -2.34
CA LEU A 25 10.70 11.01 -1.72
C LEU A 25 9.61 10.66 -2.73
N GLU A 26 9.66 11.23 -3.92
CA GLU A 26 8.71 10.90 -4.99
C GLU A 26 8.81 9.43 -5.39
N LYS A 27 10.03 8.92 -5.53
CA LYS A 27 10.26 7.51 -5.84
C LYS A 27 9.75 6.60 -4.74
N ARG A 28 10.06 6.96 -3.50
CA ARG A 28 9.61 6.20 -2.33
C ARG A 28 8.08 6.19 -2.26
N ASN A 29 7.45 7.33 -2.54
CA ASN A 29 6.01 7.46 -2.55
C ASN A 29 5.39 6.53 -3.59
N MET A 30 5.95 6.49 -4.80
CA MET A 30 5.49 5.59 -5.86
C MET A 30 5.59 4.13 -5.44
N VAL A 31 6.71 3.74 -4.81
CA VAL A 31 6.90 2.38 -4.30
C VAL A 31 5.87 2.03 -3.23
N LEU A 32 5.63 2.96 -2.31
CA LEU A 32 4.64 2.75 -1.25
C LEU A 32 3.21 2.65 -1.79
N GLN A 33 2.87 3.48 -2.77
CA GLN A 33 1.55 3.42 -3.41
C GLN A 33 1.33 2.07 -4.10
N GLU A 34 2.37 1.58 -4.78
CA GLU A 34 2.29 0.28 -5.44
C GLU A 34 2.15 -0.85 -4.43
N ALA A 35 2.90 -0.78 -3.32
CA ALA A 35 2.80 -1.76 -2.25
C ALA A 35 1.41 -1.75 -1.61
N LEU A 36 0.82 -0.58 -1.41
CA LEU A 36 -0.55 -0.45 -0.87
C LEU A 36 -1.56 -1.08 -1.83
N ARG A 37 -1.43 -0.82 -3.12
CA ARG A 37 -2.33 -1.41 -4.12
C ARG A 37 -2.26 -2.93 -4.09
N ALA A 38 -1.05 -3.48 -4.01
CA ALA A 38 -0.85 -4.92 -3.93
C ALA A 38 -1.48 -5.50 -2.68
N LYS A 39 -1.33 -4.82 -1.54
CA LYS A 39 -1.93 -5.26 -0.28
C LYS A 39 -3.46 -5.19 -0.31
N ASP A 40 -4.01 -4.15 -0.91
CA ASP A 40 -5.46 -4.02 -1.06
C ASP A 40 -6.04 -5.17 -1.90
N GLN A 41 -5.36 -5.52 -2.99
CA GLN A 41 -5.77 -6.65 -3.83
C GLN A 41 -5.70 -7.96 -3.04
N GLU A 42 -4.67 -8.14 -2.23
CA GLU A 42 -4.52 -9.31 -1.38
C GLU A 42 -5.65 -9.40 -0.36
N ILE A 43 -5.99 -8.28 0.27
CA ILE A 43 -7.11 -8.21 1.23
C ILE A 43 -8.43 -8.57 0.55
N GLU A 44 -8.69 -8.03 -0.64
CA GLU A 44 -9.90 -8.36 -1.40
C GLU A 44 -9.97 -9.85 -1.70
N ARG A 45 -8.87 -10.44 -2.13
CA ARG A 45 -8.80 -11.87 -2.42
C ARG A 45 -9.09 -12.71 -1.17
N LEU A 46 -8.44 -12.36 -0.06
CA LEU A 46 -8.62 -13.09 1.21
C LEU A 46 -10.03 -12.93 1.75
N THR A 47 -10.62 -11.75 1.60
CA THR A 47 -12.00 -11.50 2.01
C THR A 47 -12.97 -12.35 1.19
N ALA A 48 -12.75 -12.44 -0.12
CA ALA A 48 -13.57 -13.26 -0.99
C ALA A 48 -13.44 -14.75 -0.66
N GLU A 49 -12.23 -15.22 -0.41
CA GLU A 49 -11.99 -16.61 -0.01
C GLU A 49 -12.67 -16.93 1.31
N LYS A 50 -12.57 -16.05 2.28
CA LYS A 50 -13.21 -16.20 3.58
C LYS A 50 -14.73 -16.32 3.43
N GLN A 51 -15.32 -15.47 2.60
CA GLN A 51 -16.76 -15.49 2.36
C GLN A 51 -17.19 -16.79 1.66
N ALA A 52 -16.40 -17.23 0.68
CA ALA A 52 -16.68 -18.50 -0.01
C ALA A 52 -16.66 -19.68 0.93
N VAL A 53 -15.70 -19.72 1.85
CA VAL A 53 -15.60 -20.77 2.87
C VAL A 53 -16.81 -20.74 3.82
N ARG A 54 -17.21 -19.55 4.25
CA ARG A 54 -18.40 -19.39 5.11
C ARG A 54 -19.66 -19.89 4.41
N ASP A 55 -19.85 -19.51 3.13
CA ASP A 55 -20.99 -19.94 2.37
C ASP A 55 -21.03 -21.46 2.22
N GLN A 56 -19.87 -22.06 1.99
CA GLN A 56 -19.73 -23.51 1.88
C GLN A 56 -20.10 -24.20 3.18
N ILE A 57 -19.62 -23.69 4.30
CA ILE A 57 -19.93 -24.22 5.64
C ILE A 57 -21.42 -24.10 5.92
N GLU A 58 -22.02 -22.96 5.64
CA GLU A 58 -23.46 -22.75 5.83
C GLU A 58 -24.28 -23.74 4.99
N GLY A 59 -23.86 -23.98 3.76
CA GLY A 59 -24.50 -24.96 2.89
C GLY A 59 -24.44 -26.36 3.46
N LEU A 60 -23.27 -26.75 3.96
CA LEU A 60 -23.08 -28.06 4.57
C LEU A 60 -23.92 -28.22 5.84
N LEU A 61 -24.01 -27.18 6.66
CA LEU A 61 -24.83 -27.20 7.86
C LEU A 61 -26.30 -27.37 7.53
N LYS A 62 -26.78 -26.72 6.49
CA LYS A 62 -28.17 -26.86 6.05
C LYS A 62 -28.46 -28.28 5.56
N GLU A 63 -27.52 -28.88 4.83
CA GLU A 63 -27.66 -30.26 4.38
C GLU A 63 -27.74 -31.23 5.57
N VAL A 64 -26.91 -31.04 6.57
CA VAL A 64 -26.92 -31.86 7.80
C VAL A 64 -28.26 -31.71 8.52
N GLU A 65 -28.75 -30.47 8.68
CA GLU A 65 -30.02 -30.22 9.32
C GLU A 65 -31.16 -30.91 8.57
N THR A 66 -31.15 -30.88 7.25
CA THR A 66 -32.15 -31.51 6.40
C THR A 66 -32.12 -33.04 6.62
N LEU A 67 -30.93 -33.61 6.70
CA LEU A 67 -30.78 -35.06 6.94
C LEU A 67 -31.28 -35.47 8.32
N GLU A 68 -31.06 -34.63 9.32
CA GLU A 68 -31.52 -34.91 10.69
C GLU A 68 -33.06 -34.91 10.80
N LEU A 69 -33.71 -34.09 9.98
CA LEU A 69 -35.16 -33.96 9.98
C LEU A 69 -35.88 -35.13 9.30
N LYS A 70 -35.12 -35.88 8.54
CA LYS A 70 -35.66 -37.07 7.89
C LYS A 70 -35.58 -38.30 8.80
#